data_772428320f6a6519f3e4934997b25c89
#
_entry.id   772428320f6a6519f3e4934997b25c89
#
_cell.length_a   1.000
_cell.length_b   1.000
_cell.length_c   1.000
_cell.angle_alpha   90.00
_cell.angle_beta   90.00
_cell.angle_gamma   90.00
#
_symmetry.space_group_name_H-M   'P 1'
#
loop_
_entity.id
_entity.type
_entity.pdbx_description
1 polymer ?
#
loop_
_entity_poly.entity_id
_entity_poly.type
_entity_poly.pdbx_seq_one_letter_code
_entity_poly.pdbx_strand_id
1 'polypeptide(L)'
;MKSFIKFADTLSASMGKAFSWCIVILMGGTCYEVIMAYAFNSPTLWNFDFSLQMYGAIFMMAGAYTLSTEAHVRGDVIYRLFPTRVQGWIDLILYFLFFFPGILALAFYGYEYAALAWKIKETSWNSPAQIQIYMAKSLIPLSGVLLTIQGISE
;
A
#
# COMPACT_ATOMS: atom_id res chain seq x y z
N MET A 1 -21.34 16.38 -2.17
CA MET A 1 -19.97 16.45 -1.67
C MET A 1 -19.77 15.74 -0.34
N LYS A 2 -20.39 16.16 0.77
CA LYS A 2 -20.21 15.52 2.10
C LYS A 2 -20.44 14.01 2.15
N SER A 3 -21.33 13.46 1.31
CA SER A 3 -21.59 12.01 1.26
C SER A 3 -20.48 11.25 0.55
N PHE A 4 -19.86 11.83 -0.48
CA PHE A 4 -18.73 11.24 -1.21
C PHE A 4 -17.48 11.22 -0.34
N ILE A 5 -17.20 12.33 0.36
CA ILE A 5 -16.06 12.41 1.30
C ILE A 5 -16.17 11.31 2.37
N LYS A 6 -17.33 11.22 3.02
CA LYS A 6 -17.57 10.17 4.03
C LYS A 6 -17.43 8.76 3.46
N PHE A 7 -17.83 8.53 2.22
CA PHE A 7 -17.67 7.23 1.56
C PHE A 7 -16.19 6.90 1.33
N ALA A 8 -15.42 7.86 0.78
CA ALA A 8 -13.99 7.69 0.53
C ALA A 8 -13.23 7.41 1.83
N ASP A 9 -13.49 8.21 2.88
CA ASP A 9 -12.87 8.03 4.20
C ASP A 9 -13.21 6.68 4.82
N THR A 10 -14.50 6.28 4.76
CA THR A 10 -14.94 4.99 5.31
C THR A 10 -14.30 3.83 4.55
N LEU A 11 -14.23 3.92 3.23
CA LEU A 11 -13.62 2.89 2.38
C LEU A 11 -12.12 2.75 2.69
N SER A 12 -11.38 3.86 2.69
CA SER A 12 -9.95 3.88 3.01
C SER A 12 -9.66 3.39 4.42
N ALA A 13 -10.45 3.82 5.41
CA ALA A 13 -10.32 3.38 6.79
C ALA A 13 -10.64 1.88 6.96
N SER A 14 -11.67 1.37 6.29
CA SER A 14 -12.02 -0.05 6.35
C SER A 14 -10.94 -0.93 5.73
N MET A 15 -10.43 -0.54 4.56
CA MET A 15 -9.34 -1.25 3.89
C MET A 15 -8.06 -1.22 4.72
N GLY A 16 -7.66 -0.06 5.23
CA GLY A 16 -6.48 0.06 6.10
C GLY A 16 -6.58 -0.81 7.34
N LYS A 17 -7.74 -0.81 8.03
CA LYS A 17 -7.98 -1.66 9.20
C LYS A 17 -8.00 -3.15 8.87
N ALA A 18 -8.61 -3.55 7.75
CA ALA A 18 -8.61 -4.95 7.33
C ALA A 18 -7.18 -5.45 7.04
N PHE A 19 -6.40 -4.69 6.30
CA PHE A 19 -5.02 -5.06 5.98
C PHE A 19 -4.04 -4.89 7.15
N SER A 20 -4.38 -4.13 8.18
CA SER A 20 -3.55 -4.07 9.40
C SER A 20 -3.43 -5.43 10.11
N TRP A 21 -4.42 -6.32 9.98
CA TRP A 21 -4.33 -7.69 10.49
C TRP A 21 -3.24 -8.53 9.84
N CYS A 22 -2.80 -8.16 8.64
CA CYS A 22 -1.66 -8.80 7.99
C CYS A 22 -0.37 -8.69 8.81
N ILE A 23 -0.25 -7.67 9.71
CA ILE A 23 0.92 -7.54 10.58
C ILE A 23 0.95 -8.66 11.63
N VAL A 24 -0.21 -9.06 12.16
CA VAL A 24 -0.30 -10.16 13.13
C VAL A 24 0.05 -11.49 12.45
N ILE A 25 -0.44 -11.68 11.22
CA ILE A 25 -0.12 -12.86 10.40
C ILE A 25 1.37 -12.89 10.07
N LEU A 26 1.95 -11.75 9.67
CA LEU A 26 3.38 -11.61 9.41
C LEU A 26 4.22 -11.96 10.62
N MET A 27 3.84 -11.42 11.79
CA MET A 27 4.53 -11.71 13.06
C MET A 27 4.45 -13.19 13.40
N GLY A 28 3.28 -13.81 13.29
CA GLY A 28 3.10 -15.25 13.51
C GLY A 28 3.94 -16.11 12.57
N GLY A 29 3.96 -15.77 11.27
CA GLY A 29 4.80 -16.45 10.26
C GLY A 29 6.28 -16.34 10.57
N THR A 30 6.74 -15.16 10.98
CA THR A 30 8.15 -14.93 11.35
C THR A 30 8.52 -15.71 12.62
N CYS A 31 7.67 -15.71 13.64
CA CYS A 31 7.90 -16.51 14.85
C CYS A 31 7.95 -18.01 14.54
N TYR A 32 7.03 -18.49 13.70
CA TYR A 32 7.04 -19.87 13.25
C TYR A 32 8.35 -20.23 12.53
N GLU A 33 8.83 -19.37 11.62
CA GLU A 33 10.09 -19.59 10.92
C GLU A 33 11.28 -19.68 11.86
N VAL A 34 11.36 -18.78 12.84
CA VAL A 34 12.42 -18.79 13.86
C VAL A 34 12.42 -20.12 14.64
N ILE A 35 11.24 -20.60 15.05
CA ILE A 35 11.13 -21.88 15.76
C ILE A 35 11.55 -23.03 14.86
N MET A 36 11.10 -23.07 13.61
CA MET A 36 11.46 -24.14 12.67
C MET A 36 12.96 -24.14 12.36
N ALA A 37 13.54 -22.97 12.17
CA ALA A 37 14.97 -22.85 11.85
C ALA A 37 15.87 -23.22 13.05
N TYR A 38 15.58 -22.72 14.26
CA TYR A 38 16.46 -22.86 15.40
C TYR A 38 16.17 -24.08 16.30
N ALA A 39 14.89 -24.44 16.49
CA ALA A 39 14.54 -25.59 17.32
C ALA A 39 14.53 -26.91 16.55
N PHE A 40 14.08 -26.87 15.29
CA PHE A 40 13.95 -28.08 14.45
C PHE A 40 15.01 -28.21 13.38
N ASN A 41 15.88 -27.19 13.23
CA ASN A 41 16.92 -27.12 12.20
C ASN A 41 16.36 -27.40 10.76
N SER A 42 15.14 -26.96 10.53
CA SER A 42 14.38 -27.17 9.29
C SER A 42 13.74 -25.86 8.82
N PRO A 43 14.54 -24.91 8.27
CA PRO A 43 14.02 -23.64 7.78
C PRO A 43 13.00 -23.86 6.66
N THR A 44 11.97 -23.03 6.62
CA THR A 44 10.91 -23.13 5.61
C THR A 44 11.30 -22.35 4.35
N LEU A 45 11.00 -22.91 3.18
CA LEU A 45 11.33 -22.29 1.90
C LEU A 45 10.34 -21.19 1.49
N TRP A 46 9.15 -21.17 2.08
CA TRP A 46 8.04 -20.33 1.66
C TRP A 46 7.87 -19.06 2.49
N ASN A 47 8.37 -19.02 3.71
CA ASN A 47 8.06 -17.95 4.66
C ASN A 47 8.62 -16.59 4.21
N PHE A 48 9.74 -16.56 3.50
CA PHE A 48 10.32 -15.33 2.98
C PHE A 48 9.35 -14.63 2.00
N ASP A 49 8.84 -15.36 1.01
CA ASP A 49 7.91 -14.82 0.02
C ASP A 49 6.57 -14.43 0.63
N PHE A 50 6.08 -15.24 1.56
CA PHE A 50 4.86 -14.96 2.30
C PHE A 50 4.99 -13.66 3.11
N SER A 51 6.09 -13.50 3.81
CA SER A 51 6.38 -12.29 4.60
C SER A 51 6.46 -11.05 3.71
N LEU A 52 7.12 -11.17 2.55
CA LEU A 52 7.23 -10.08 1.59
C LEU A 52 5.86 -9.67 1.03
N GLN A 53 4.98 -10.63 0.73
CA GLN A 53 3.61 -10.35 0.27
C GLN A 53 2.76 -9.68 1.35
N MET A 54 2.84 -10.15 2.60
CA MET A 54 2.11 -9.53 3.72
C MET A 54 2.60 -8.11 3.98
N TYR A 55 3.90 -7.89 3.99
CA TYR A 55 4.50 -6.57 4.13
C TYR A 55 4.07 -5.63 2.99
N GLY A 56 4.14 -6.11 1.75
CA GLY A 56 3.70 -5.34 0.59
C GLY A 56 2.22 -4.96 0.66
N ALA A 57 1.37 -5.89 1.11
CA ALA A 57 -0.06 -5.65 1.27
C ALA A 57 -0.35 -4.56 2.32
N ILE A 58 0.31 -4.63 3.47
CA ILE A 58 0.20 -3.59 4.52
C ILE A 58 0.63 -2.24 3.97
N PHE A 59 1.80 -2.18 3.35
CA PHE A 59 2.38 -0.93 2.84
C PHE A 59 1.49 -0.26 1.79
N MET A 60 0.99 -1.03 0.81
CA MET A 60 0.15 -0.52 -0.27
C MET A 60 -1.21 -0.02 0.25
N MET A 61 -1.84 -0.74 1.18
CA MET A 61 -3.16 -0.38 1.69
C MET A 61 -3.11 0.71 2.77
N ALA A 62 -2.00 0.83 3.50
CA ALA A 62 -1.82 1.88 4.49
C ALA A 62 -1.76 3.28 3.86
N GLY A 63 -1.30 3.41 2.60
CA GLY A 63 -1.19 4.70 1.91
C GLY A 63 -2.52 5.47 1.86
N ALA A 64 -3.60 4.81 1.42
CA ALA A 64 -4.93 5.41 1.34
C ALA A 64 -5.50 5.76 2.74
N TYR A 65 -5.27 4.88 3.72
CA TYR A 65 -5.66 5.13 5.10
C TYR A 65 -4.92 6.32 5.71
N THR A 66 -3.62 6.41 5.47
CA THR A 66 -2.79 7.53 5.98
C THR A 66 -3.23 8.86 5.37
N LEU A 67 -3.65 8.86 4.10
CA LEU A 67 -4.20 10.03 3.45
C LEU A 67 -5.54 10.43 4.10
N SER A 68 -6.46 9.49 4.33
CA SER A 68 -7.76 9.75 4.94
C SER A 68 -7.72 10.26 6.39
N THR A 69 -6.59 10.05 7.09
CA THR A 69 -6.39 10.51 8.47
C THR A 69 -5.52 11.77 8.56
N GLU A 70 -5.24 12.44 7.43
CA GLU A 70 -4.31 13.58 7.34
C GLU A 70 -2.94 13.30 7.98
N ALA A 71 -2.58 12.02 8.15
CA ALA A 71 -1.35 11.59 8.80
C ALA A 71 -0.14 11.56 7.85
N HIS A 72 -0.28 12.11 6.64
CA HIS A 72 0.86 12.28 5.75
C HIS A 72 1.88 13.23 6.37
N VAL A 73 3.13 12.76 6.44
CA VAL A 73 4.24 13.57 6.94
C VAL A 73 4.42 14.76 6.01
N ARG A 74 3.94 15.92 6.47
CA ARG A 74 4.23 17.20 5.83
C ARG A 74 5.56 17.70 6.38
N GLY A 75 6.38 18.33 5.54
CA GLY A 75 7.60 19.00 6.00
C GLY A 75 7.28 20.26 6.81
N ASP A 76 6.61 20.10 7.94
CA ASP A 76 6.01 21.15 8.76
C ASP A 76 6.98 22.27 9.15
N VAL A 77 8.27 21.97 9.22
CA VAL A 77 9.29 22.93 9.69
C VAL A 77 9.37 24.15 8.74
N ILE A 78 9.34 23.91 7.43
CA ILE A 78 9.40 24.99 6.42
C ILE A 78 7.98 25.47 6.09
N TYR A 79 7.02 24.58 6.04
CA TYR A 79 5.65 24.85 5.66
C TYR A 79 4.96 25.85 6.60
N ARG A 80 5.20 25.76 7.90
CA ARG A 80 4.64 26.68 8.91
C ARG A 80 5.17 28.11 8.82
N LEU A 81 6.25 28.35 8.08
CA LEU A 81 6.79 29.72 7.88
C LEU A 81 5.98 30.52 6.86
N PHE A 82 5.16 29.86 6.04
CA PHE A 82 4.38 30.55 5.02
C PHE A 82 2.99 30.97 5.53
N PRO A 83 2.43 32.08 5.03
CA PRO A 83 1.06 32.46 5.34
C PRO A 83 0.07 31.45 4.77
N THR A 84 -1.07 31.26 5.41
CA THR A 84 -2.08 30.22 5.08
C THR A 84 -2.52 30.20 3.62
N ARG A 85 -2.55 31.37 2.95
CA ARG A 85 -2.87 31.46 1.52
C ARG A 85 -1.80 30.82 0.63
N VAL A 86 -0.53 31.00 0.98
CA VAL A 86 0.60 30.42 0.24
C VAL A 86 0.66 28.92 0.48
N GLN A 87 0.37 28.46 1.69
CA GLN A 87 0.26 27.02 2.01
C GLN A 87 -0.77 26.34 1.12
N GLY A 88 -1.98 26.90 0.98
CA GLY A 88 -3.02 26.33 0.12
C GLY A 88 -2.62 26.27 -1.37
N TRP A 89 -1.89 27.27 -1.88
CA TRP A 89 -1.38 27.24 -3.25
C TRP A 89 -0.29 26.19 -3.44
N ILE A 90 0.62 26.06 -2.49
CA ILE A 90 1.66 25.03 -2.52
C ILE A 90 1.03 23.64 -2.52
N ASP A 91 0.06 23.39 -1.64
CA ASP A 91 -0.64 22.11 -1.58
C ASP A 91 -1.34 21.79 -2.91
N LEU A 92 -2.08 22.75 -3.46
CA LEU A 92 -2.80 22.55 -4.71
C LEU A 92 -1.85 22.26 -5.89
N ILE A 93 -0.72 22.97 -5.99
CA ILE A 93 0.28 22.75 -7.03
C ILE A 93 0.92 21.36 -6.87
N LEU A 94 1.30 20.98 -5.64
CA LEU A 94 1.92 19.68 -5.36
C LEU A 94 0.95 18.53 -5.63
N TYR A 95 -0.31 18.68 -5.25
CA TYR A 95 -1.36 17.69 -5.54
C TYR A 95 -1.55 17.51 -7.04
N PHE A 96 -1.67 18.61 -7.80
CA PHE A 96 -1.97 18.53 -9.22
C PHE A 96 -0.76 18.13 -10.07
N LEU A 97 0.45 18.56 -9.70
CA LEU A 97 1.66 18.33 -10.50
C LEU A 97 2.36 17.00 -10.18
N PHE A 98 2.33 16.56 -8.91
CA PHE A 98 3.08 15.37 -8.47
C PHE A 98 2.16 14.25 -8.01
N PHE A 99 1.18 14.55 -7.15
CA PHE A 99 0.35 13.52 -6.55
C PHE A 99 -0.56 12.83 -7.58
N PHE A 100 -1.38 13.57 -8.30
CA PHE A 100 -2.28 12.99 -9.30
C PHE A 100 -1.57 12.25 -10.44
N PRO A 101 -0.55 12.83 -11.10
CA PRO A 101 0.17 12.11 -12.14
C PRO A 101 0.86 10.84 -11.61
N GLY A 102 1.45 10.91 -10.40
CA GLY A 102 2.09 9.76 -9.78
C GLY A 102 1.11 8.63 -9.47
N ILE A 103 -0.05 8.95 -8.90
CA ILE A 103 -1.06 7.94 -8.54
C ILE A 103 -1.77 7.38 -9.77
N LEU A 104 -2.08 8.22 -10.77
CA LEU A 104 -2.67 7.75 -12.01
C LEU A 104 -1.70 6.84 -12.77
N ALA A 105 -0.40 7.19 -12.78
CA ALA A 105 0.63 6.31 -13.32
C ALA A 105 0.70 4.99 -12.56
N LEU A 106 0.66 5.02 -11.22
CA LEU A 106 0.61 3.82 -10.37
C LEU A 106 -0.60 2.94 -10.68
N ALA A 107 -1.78 3.54 -10.84
CA ALA A 107 -3.00 2.81 -11.16
C ALA A 107 -2.94 2.18 -12.55
N PHE A 108 -2.50 2.94 -13.57
CA PHE A 108 -2.48 2.50 -14.96
C PHE A 108 -1.39 1.44 -15.22
N TYR A 109 -0.14 1.78 -14.92
CA TYR A 109 0.97 0.84 -15.11
C TYR A 109 0.91 -0.33 -14.13
N GLY A 110 0.39 -0.10 -12.91
CA GLY A 110 0.12 -1.15 -11.94
C GLY A 110 -0.90 -2.16 -12.45
N TYR A 111 -1.94 -1.69 -13.18
CA TYR A 111 -2.90 -2.59 -13.82
C TYR A 111 -2.27 -3.44 -14.92
N GLU A 112 -1.48 -2.83 -15.82
CA GLU A 112 -0.78 -3.57 -16.88
C GLU A 112 0.17 -4.61 -16.29
N TYR A 113 0.91 -4.24 -15.25
CA TYR A 113 1.83 -5.13 -14.55
C TYR A 113 1.13 -6.29 -13.86
N ALA A 114 0.01 -6.02 -13.19
CA ALA A 114 -0.81 -7.07 -12.58
C ALA A 114 -1.45 -7.98 -13.65
N ALA A 115 -1.99 -7.41 -14.73
CA ALA A 115 -2.60 -8.18 -15.81
C ALA A 115 -1.60 -9.11 -16.50
N LEU A 116 -0.36 -8.67 -16.71
CA LEU A 116 0.70 -9.52 -17.23
C LEU A 116 1.02 -10.67 -16.27
N ALA A 117 1.16 -10.38 -14.96
CA ALA A 117 1.43 -11.38 -13.94
C ALA A 117 0.32 -12.46 -13.86
N TRP A 118 -0.94 -12.05 -14.02
CA TRP A 118 -2.08 -12.98 -14.10
C TRP A 118 -2.04 -13.88 -15.35
N LYS A 119 -1.64 -13.30 -16.50
CA LYS A 119 -1.52 -14.04 -17.76
C LYS A 119 -0.50 -15.17 -17.67
N ILE A 120 0.67 -14.88 -17.09
CA ILE A 120 1.77 -15.85 -16.99
C ILE A 120 1.72 -16.68 -15.71
N LYS A 121 0.72 -16.45 -14.81
CA LYS A 121 0.61 -17.05 -13.47
C LYS A 121 1.94 -16.96 -12.72
N GLU A 122 2.46 -15.77 -12.63
CA GLU A 122 3.79 -15.48 -12.13
C GLU A 122 4.00 -16.00 -10.71
N THR A 123 5.09 -16.73 -10.54
CA THR A 123 5.55 -17.25 -9.25
C THR A 123 6.82 -16.54 -8.81
N SER A 124 7.13 -16.63 -7.51
CA SER A 124 8.31 -15.99 -6.94
C SER A 124 9.61 -16.62 -7.46
N TRP A 125 10.58 -15.75 -7.77
CA TRP A 125 11.94 -16.16 -8.11
C TRP A 125 12.86 -16.18 -6.88
N ASN A 126 12.37 -15.64 -5.74
CA ASN A 126 13.20 -15.48 -4.56
C ASN A 126 13.36 -16.76 -3.74
N SER A 127 12.41 -17.69 -3.86
CA SER A 127 12.46 -18.95 -3.12
C SER A 127 12.13 -20.15 -3.99
N PRO A 128 12.66 -21.33 -3.65
CA PRO A 128 12.34 -22.58 -4.34
C PRO A 128 10.86 -23.01 -4.20
N ALA A 129 10.12 -22.42 -3.25
CA ALA A 129 8.71 -22.73 -3.02
C ALA A 129 7.80 -22.22 -4.14
N GLN A 130 8.27 -21.33 -5.03
CA GLN A 130 7.55 -20.79 -6.19
C GLN A 130 6.13 -20.31 -5.85
N ILE A 131 6.00 -19.56 -4.75
CA ILE A 131 4.70 -19.02 -4.32
C ILE A 131 4.17 -18.05 -5.37
N GLN A 132 2.85 -18.08 -5.58
CA GLN A 132 2.15 -17.22 -6.52
C GLN A 132 2.20 -15.76 -6.05
N ILE A 133 2.74 -14.87 -6.88
CA ILE A 133 2.87 -13.44 -6.56
C ILE A 133 1.88 -12.55 -7.32
N TYR A 134 1.18 -13.09 -8.32
CA TYR A 134 0.22 -12.32 -9.12
C TYR A 134 -0.94 -11.74 -8.28
N MET A 135 -1.33 -12.42 -7.19
CA MET A 135 -2.35 -11.91 -6.27
C MET A 135 -1.86 -10.65 -5.54
N ALA A 136 -0.63 -10.69 -5.00
CA ALA A 136 -0.03 -9.53 -4.34
C ALA A 136 0.16 -8.35 -5.30
N LYS A 137 0.52 -8.61 -6.57
CA LYS A 137 0.64 -7.56 -7.59
C LYS A 137 -0.68 -6.88 -7.90
N SER A 138 -1.83 -7.53 -7.71
CA SER A 138 -3.15 -6.91 -7.87
C SER A 138 -3.43 -5.81 -6.84
N LEU A 139 -2.70 -5.79 -5.73
CA LEU A 139 -2.82 -4.72 -4.73
C LEU A 139 -2.26 -3.38 -5.22
N ILE A 140 -1.34 -3.40 -6.21
CA ILE A 140 -0.74 -2.19 -6.78
C ILE A 140 -1.79 -1.30 -7.45
N PRO A 141 -2.54 -1.78 -8.48
CA PRO A 141 -3.58 -0.97 -9.08
C PRO A 141 -4.73 -0.66 -8.09
N LEU A 142 -5.05 -1.59 -7.18
CA LEU A 142 -6.07 -1.35 -6.16
C LEU A 142 -5.68 -0.19 -5.25
N SER A 143 -4.44 -0.14 -4.77
CA SER A 143 -3.94 0.99 -3.97
C SER A 143 -3.96 2.30 -4.75
N GLY A 144 -3.58 2.28 -6.04
CA GLY A 144 -3.65 3.44 -6.92
C GLY A 144 -5.08 3.99 -7.07
N VAL A 145 -6.07 3.11 -7.24
CA VAL A 145 -7.49 3.51 -7.29
C VAL A 145 -7.96 4.09 -5.96
N LEU A 146 -7.65 3.44 -4.84
CA LEU A 146 -8.02 3.93 -3.51
C LEU A 146 -7.40 5.30 -3.21
N LEU A 147 -6.12 5.47 -3.52
CA LEU A 147 -5.43 6.76 -3.37
C LEU A 147 -6.02 7.84 -4.28
N THR A 148 -6.43 7.49 -5.51
CA THR A 148 -7.08 8.45 -6.41
C THR A 148 -8.43 8.91 -5.84
N ILE A 149 -9.25 7.97 -5.36
CA ILE A 149 -10.55 8.28 -4.74
C ILE A 149 -10.35 9.16 -3.50
N GLN A 150 -9.38 8.83 -2.66
CA GLN A 150 -9.09 9.61 -1.46
C GLN A 150 -8.51 10.99 -1.79
N GLY A 151 -7.60 11.07 -2.78
CA GLY A 151 -7.03 12.36 -3.20
C GLY A 151 -8.03 13.32 -3.85
N ILE A 152 -9.12 12.81 -4.44
CA ILE A 152 -10.24 13.65 -4.92
C ILE A 152 -11.13 14.12 -3.76
N SER A 153 -11.10 13.40 -2.64
CA SER A 153 -11.90 13.68 -1.45
C SER A 153 -11.29 14.78 -0.57
N GLU A 154 -9.98 14.96 -0.65
CA GLU A 154 -9.23 16.03 0.04
C GLU A 154 -9.47 17.41 -0.60
#